data_fc05c1ea25b1b843b14751a95093db34
#
_entry.id   fc05c1ea25b1b843b14751a95093db34
#
_cell.length_a   1.000
_cell.length_b   1.000
_cell.length_c   1.000
_cell.angle_alpha   90.00
_cell.angle_beta   90.00
_cell.angle_gamma   90.00
#
_symmetry.space_group_name_H-M   'P 1'
#
loop_
_entity.id
_entity.type
_entity.pdbx_description
1 polymer ?
#
loop_
_entity_poly.entity_id
_entity_poly.type
_entity_poly.pdbx_seq_one_letter_code
_entity_poly.pdbx_strand_id
1 'polypeptide(L)'
;DGTIKSRFKLHDGHMIESVLIPVPDEKRFTACVSSQVGCSLACKFCATGMMGRIRNLDFPEIYDQVVRVNRQALEHFGHPLTNIVYMGMGEPLLNYSNTLRSIDIITSPKGLGMSPSRITISTAGIAKMIRRLADDGVKTNLALSLHAANDGKRNEIMPINDGMKTQREISLYTIICKP
;
A
#
# COMPACT_ATOMS: atom_id res chain seq x y z
N ASP A 1 -10.87 2.71 19.53
CA ASP A 1 -9.90 3.41 18.67
C ASP A 1 -10.54 4.07 17.44
N GLY A 2 -11.83 3.81 17.16
CA GLY A 2 -12.59 4.40 16.05
C GLY A 2 -12.20 3.88 14.65
N THR A 3 -11.36 2.85 14.53
CA THR A 3 -10.96 2.24 13.25
C THR A 3 -12.18 1.64 12.54
N ILE A 4 -12.33 1.97 11.24
CA ILE A 4 -13.42 1.46 10.40
C ILE A 4 -12.84 0.60 9.29
N LYS A 5 -13.14 -0.70 9.32
CA LYS A 5 -12.80 -1.65 8.26
C LYS A 5 -13.98 -1.79 7.31
N SER A 6 -13.76 -1.49 6.04
CA SER A 6 -14.75 -1.57 4.97
C SER A 6 -14.44 -2.70 4.01
N ARG A 7 -15.47 -3.42 3.59
CA ARG A 7 -15.39 -4.44 2.55
C ARG A 7 -16.12 -3.94 1.31
N PHE A 8 -15.44 -3.91 0.18
CA PHE A 8 -15.98 -3.45 -1.09
C PHE A 8 -16.15 -4.61 -2.06
N LYS A 9 -17.35 -4.70 -2.66
CA LYS A 9 -17.62 -5.63 -3.74
C LYS A 9 -17.25 -4.97 -5.07
N LEU A 10 -16.38 -5.62 -5.84
CA LEU A 10 -15.97 -5.17 -7.16
C LEU A 10 -16.99 -5.57 -8.23
N HIS A 11 -16.87 -5.01 -9.44
CA HIS A 11 -17.77 -5.27 -10.56
C HIS A 11 -17.82 -6.75 -10.99
N ASP A 12 -16.72 -7.47 -10.79
CA ASP A 12 -16.58 -8.91 -11.09
C ASP A 12 -16.99 -9.83 -9.93
N GLY A 13 -17.54 -9.25 -8.84
CA GLY A 13 -18.02 -9.97 -7.67
C GLY A 13 -16.96 -10.25 -6.60
N HIS A 14 -15.68 -10.03 -6.87
CA HIS A 14 -14.63 -10.17 -5.87
C HIS A 14 -14.73 -9.13 -4.77
N MET A 15 -14.12 -9.43 -3.63
CA MET A 15 -14.15 -8.57 -2.45
C MET A 15 -12.75 -8.09 -2.12
N ILE A 16 -12.65 -6.80 -1.78
CA ILE A 16 -11.43 -6.20 -1.23
C ILE A 16 -11.75 -5.47 0.08
N GLU A 17 -10.72 -5.14 0.82
CA GLU A 17 -10.85 -4.43 2.09
C GLU A 17 -10.05 -3.14 2.08
N SER A 18 -10.59 -2.13 2.77
CA SER A 18 -9.88 -0.89 3.11
C SER A 18 -10.14 -0.54 4.56
N VAL A 19 -9.25 0.23 5.16
CA VAL A 19 -9.37 0.61 6.58
C VAL A 19 -9.17 2.10 6.72
N LEU A 20 -10.10 2.76 7.42
CA LEU A 20 -9.90 4.10 7.97
C LEU A 20 -9.29 3.98 9.37
N ILE A 21 -8.13 4.56 9.55
CA ILE A 21 -7.39 4.56 10.83
C ILE A 21 -7.33 6.00 11.33
N PRO A 22 -8.22 6.39 12.27
CA PRO A 22 -8.24 7.72 12.84
C PRO A 22 -7.28 7.82 14.04
N VAL A 23 -6.62 8.95 14.16
CA VAL A 23 -5.92 9.42 15.37
C VAL A 23 -6.37 10.86 15.61
N PRO A 24 -7.58 11.06 16.22
CA PRO A 24 -8.22 12.38 16.29
C PRO A 24 -7.36 13.42 17.02
N ASP A 25 -6.68 13.03 18.09
CA ASP A 25 -5.81 13.93 18.90
C ASP A 25 -4.66 14.52 18.04
N GLU A 26 -4.18 13.78 17.06
CA GLU A 26 -3.16 14.22 16.09
C GLU A 26 -3.76 14.82 14.82
N LYS A 27 -5.09 14.90 14.71
CA LYS A 27 -5.82 15.24 13.48
C LYS A 27 -5.32 14.42 12.27
N ARG A 28 -5.00 13.15 12.49
CA ARG A 28 -4.51 12.23 11.47
C ARG A 28 -5.56 11.19 11.12
N PHE A 29 -5.92 11.14 9.85
CA PHE A 29 -6.91 10.23 9.29
C PHE A 29 -6.30 9.53 8.11
N THR A 30 -5.99 8.25 8.28
CA THR A 30 -5.23 7.46 7.29
C THR A 30 -6.15 6.46 6.60
N ALA A 31 -6.14 6.45 5.26
CA ALA A 31 -6.74 5.36 4.49
C ALA A 31 -5.69 4.28 4.21
N CYS A 32 -5.97 3.04 4.60
CA CYS A 32 -5.23 1.86 4.17
C CYS A 32 -5.97 1.21 3.00
N VAL A 33 -5.35 1.16 1.82
CA VAL A 33 -5.98 0.72 0.57
C VAL A 33 -5.33 -0.52 0.00
N SER A 34 -6.14 -1.32 -0.71
CA SER A 34 -5.74 -2.54 -1.40
C SER A 34 -5.28 -2.24 -2.83
N SER A 35 -4.32 -3.01 -3.34
CA SER A 35 -3.78 -2.92 -4.70
C SER A 35 -4.08 -4.14 -5.57
N GLN A 36 -4.48 -5.26 -4.98
CA GLN A 36 -4.79 -6.52 -5.68
C GLN A 36 -5.97 -7.23 -5.03
N VAL A 37 -6.61 -8.13 -5.78
CA VAL A 37 -7.49 -9.16 -5.23
C VAL A 37 -6.62 -10.37 -4.90
N GLY A 38 -6.39 -10.62 -3.60
CA GLY A 38 -5.44 -11.61 -3.13
C GLY A 38 -3.98 -11.16 -3.30
N CYS A 39 -3.02 -12.05 -3.06
CA CYS A 39 -1.59 -11.78 -3.19
C CYS A 39 -0.82 -13.05 -3.54
N SER A 40 0.16 -12.95 -4.45
CA SER A 40 0.99 -14.09 -4.87
C SER A 40 2.21 -14.34 -4.00
N LEU A 41 2.50 -13.47 -3.01
CA LEU A 41 3.72 -13.55 -2.22
C LEU A 41 3.70 -14.63 -1.14
N ALA A 42 2.52 -15.16 -0.82
CA ALA A 42 2.30 -16.27 0.10
C ALA A 42 3.00 -16.13 1.47
N CYS A 43 3.09 -14.90 1.99
CA CYS A 43 3.64 -14.65 3.33
C CYS A 43 2.82 -15.39 4.38
N LYS A 44 3.46 -16.20 5.22
CA LYS A 44 2.79 -17.13 6.16
C LYS A 44 1.96 -16.46 7.26
N PHE A 45 2.25 -15.20 7.56
CA PHE A 45 1.52 -14.39 8.55
C PHE A 45 0.38 -13.58 7.95
N CYS A 46 0.18 -13.62 6.61
CA CYS A 46 -0.74 -12.73 5.91
C CYS A 46 -1.96 -13.50 5.39
N ALA A 47 -3.16 -13.15 5.87
CA ALA A 47 -4.42 -13.76 5.39
C ALA A 47 -4.60 -13.58 3.88
N THR A 48 -4.24 -12.42 3.33
CA THR A 48 -4.31 -12.16 1.88
C THR A 48 -3.33 -13.04 1.10
N GLY A 49 -2.16 -13.35 1.66
CA GLY A 49 -1.18 -14.25 1.05
C GLY A 49 -1.68 -15.69 0.92
N MET A 50 -2.55 -16.13 1.83
CA MET A 50 -3.17 -17.47 1.78
C MET A 50 -4.28 -17.58 0.71
N MET A 51 -4.82 -16.46 0.23
CA MET A 51 -5.88 -16.45 -0.79
C MET A 51 -5.36 -16.72 -2.20
N GLY A 52 -4.04 -16.59 -2.42
CA GLY A 52 -3.48 -16.49 -3.77
C GLY A 52 -3.88 -15.19 -4.47
N ARG A 53 -3.23 -14.85 -5.58
CA ARG A 53 -3.56 -13.68 -6.37
C ARG A 53 -4.57 -14.04 -7.48
N ILE A 54 -5.68 -13.31 -7.52
CA ILE A 54 -6.68 -13.42 -8.60
C ILE A 54 -6.34 -12.42 -9.70
N ARG A 55 -6.28 -11.11 -9.36
CA ARG A 55 -5.93 -10.05 -10.30
C ARG A 55 -5.37 -8.80 -9.64
N ASN A 56 -4.77 -7.95 -10.41
CA ASN A 56 -4.50 -6.58 -10.02
C ASN A 56 -5.80 -5.76 -9.98
N LEU A 57 -5.85 -4.77 -9.11
CA LEU A 57 -6.87 -3.73 -9.18
C LEU A 57 -6.49 -2.71 -10.25
N ASP A 58 -7.46 -2.23 -11.00
CA ASP A 58 -7.27 -1.10 -11.88
C ASP A 58 -7.16 0.21 -11.07
N PHE A 59 -6.50 1.22 -11.62
CA PHE A 59 -6.28 2.47 -10.89
C PHE A 59 -7.59 3.15 -10.44
N PRO A 60 -8.73 3.09 -11.16
CA PRO A 60 -10.00 3.63 -10.67
C PRO A 60 -10.53 2.87 -9.45
N GLU A 61 -10.34 1.54 -9.40
CA GLU A 61 -10.74 0.72 -8.25
C GLU A 61 -9.92 1.06 -7.00
N ILE A 62 -8.63 1.40 -7.18
CA ILE A 62 -7.77 1.87 -6.09
C ILE A 62 -8.22 3.26 -5.64
N TYR A 63 -8.44 4.17 -6.58
CA TYR A 63 -8.87 5.54 -6.27
C TYR A 63 -10.26 5.58 -5.62
N ASP A 64 -11.22 4.75 -6.07
CA ASP A 64 -12.57 4.69 -5.48
C ASP A 64 -12.54 4.28 -4.00
N GLN A 65 -11.61 3.39 -3.60
CA GLN A 65 -11.40 3.10 -2.18
C GLN A 65 -11.06 4.37 -1.39
N VAL A 66 -10.13 5.17 -1.91
CA VAL A 66 -9.70 6.43 -1.27
C VAL A 66 -10.88 7.40 -1.13
N VAL A 67 -11.66 7.57 -2.19
CA VAL A 67 -12.84 8.46 -2.20
C VAL A 67 -13.87 8.02 -1.15
N ARG A 68 -14.16 6.72 -1.09
CA ARG A 68 -15.13 6.15 -0.13
C ARG A 68 -14.65 6.28 1.31
N VAL A 69 -13.37 5.98 1.56
CA VAL A 69 -12.79 6.11 2.90
C VAL A 69 -12.69 7.58 3.32
N ASN A 70 -12.42 8.50 2.36
CA ASN A 70 -12.47 9.95 2.63
C ASN A 70 -13.86 10.42 3.04
N ARG A 71 -14.91 9.91 2.38
CA ARG A 71 -16.30 10.19 2.78
C ARG A 71 -16.58 9.69 4.19
N GLN A 72 -16.17 8.46 4.54
CA GLN A 72 -16.31 7.94 5.90
C GLN A 72 -15.58 8.80 6.94
N ALA A 73 -14.39 9.30 6.63
CA ALA A 73 -13.66 10.19 7.52
C ALA A 73 -14.42 11.50 7.78
N LEU A 74 -15.02 12.09 6.74
CA LEU A 74 -15.86 13.27 6.86
C LEU A 74 -17.15 12.99 7.65
N GLU A 75 -17.83 11.88 7.38
CA GLU A 75 -19.10 11.52 8.02
C GLU A 75 -18.93 11.19 9.51
N HIS A 76 -17.86 10.46 9.88
CA HIS A 76 -17.68 9.99 11.25
C HIS A 76 -16.86 10.95 12.13
N PHE A 77 -15.96 11.73 11.52
CA PHE A 77 -15.00 12.56 12.27
C PHE A 77 -15.01 14.03 11.85
N GLY A 78 -15.80 14.42 10.83
CA GLY A 78 -15.86 15.79 10.33
C GLY A 78 -14.56 16.27 9.68
N HIS A 79 -13.65 15.35 9.32
CA HIS A 79 -12.32 15.68 8.80
C HIS A 79 -11.95 14.82 7.58
N PRO A 80 -11.38 15.39 6.51
CA PRO A 80 -10.91 14.62 5.35
C PRO A 80 -9.68 13.77 5.70
N LEU A 81 -9.36 12.82 4.83
CA LEU A 81 -8.10 12.06 4.93
C LEU A 81 -6.89 12.99 4.91
N THR A 82 -5.92 12.64 5.74
CA THR A 82 -4.61 13.32 5.81
C THR A 82 -3.49 12.48 5.23
N ASN A 83 -3.64 11.17 5.22
CA ASN A 83 -2.62 10.22 4.79
C ASN A 83 -3.24 9.02 4.05
N ILE A 84 -2.46 8.41 3.17
CA ILE A 84 -2.83 7.17 2.49
C ILE A 84 -1.66 6.19 2.60
N VAL A 85 -1.98 4.92 2.89
CA VAL A 85 -0.98 3.84 2.91
C VAL A 85 -1.46 2.68 2.03
N TYR A 86 -0.60 2.23 1.13
CA TYR A 86 -0.81 1.04 0.31
C TYR A 86 -0.36 -0.19 1.10
N MET A 87 -1.15 -0.52 2.14
CA MET A 87 -0.87 -1.61 3.09
C MET A 87 -2.05 -2.57 3.26
N GLY A 88 -3.02 -2.53 2.33
CA GLY A 88 -4.14 -3.45 2.27
C GLY A 88 -3.79 -4.74 1.56
N MET A 89 -4.73 -5.27 0.79
CA MET A 89 -4.54 -6.52 0.05
C MET A 89 -3.63 -6.32 -1.16
N GLY A 90 -2.67 -7.26 -1.32
CA GLY A 90 -1.75 -7.30 -2.46
C GLY A 90 -0.39 -6.65 -2.22
N GLU A 91 0.48 -6.78 -3.22
CA GLU A 91 1.79 -6.11 -3.28
C GLU A 91 1.71 -4.95 -4.29
N PRO A 92 1.78 -3.70 -3.84
CA PRO A 92 1.62 -2.53 -4.73
C PRO A 92 2.64 -2.50 -5.88
N LEU A 93 3.86 -2.93 -5.63
CA LEU A 93 4.91 -2.93 -6.65
C LEU A 93 4.75 -4.05 -7.71
N LEU A 94 3.90 -5.07 -7.47
CA LEU A 94 3.45 -6.01 -8.49
C LEU A 94 2.26 -5.48 -9.31
N ASN A 95 1.62 -4.41 -8.86
CA ASN A 95 0.62 -3.65 -9.61
C ASN A 95 1.12 -2.23 -9.91
N TYR A 96 2.36 -2.10 -10.30
CA TYR A 96 3.12 -0.87 -10.39
C TYR A 96 2.38 0.26 -11.13
N SER A 97 1.99 0.00 -12.39
CA SER A 97 1.38 1.03 -13.24
C SER A 97 0.06 1.57 -12.69
N ASN A 98 -0.83 0.71 -12.18
CA ASN A 98 -2.09 1.15 -11.60
C ASN A 98 -1.89 1.84 -10.25
N THR A 99 -0.91 1.38 -9.46
CA THR A 99 -0.54 2.05 -8.19
C THR A 99 -0.07 3.47 -8.47
N LEU A 100 0.86 3.70 -9.40
CA LEU A 100 1.33 5.04 -9.72
C LEU A 100 0.23 5.92 -10.33
N ARG A 101 -0.57 5.41 -11.26
CA ARG A 101 -1.71 6.16 -11.83
C ARG A 101 -2.73 6.56 -10.75
N SER A 102 -2.96 5.71 -9.75
CA SER A 102 -3.83 6.08 -8.62
C SER A 102 -3.21 7.18 -7.76
N ILE A 103 -1.90 7.18 -7.57
CA ILE A 103 -1.17 8.25 -6.87
C ILE A 103 -1.24 9.56 -7.65
N ASP A 104 -1.07 9.51 -8.97
CA ASP A 104 -1.14 10.68 -9.84
C ASP A 104 -2.52 11.38 -9.72
N ILE A 105 -3.62 10.62 -9.73
CA ILE A 105 -4.95 11.21 -9.57
C ILE A 105 -5.17 11.73 -8.14
N ILE A 106 -4.73 11.00 -7.10
CA ILE A 106 -4.84 11.41 -5.70
C ILE A 106 -4.12 12.74 -5.45
N THR A 107 -2.94 12.90 -6.02
CA THR A 107 -2.10 14.09 -5.81
C THR A 107 -2.49 15.26 -6.71
N SER A 108 -3.22 14.99 -7.79
CA SER A 108 -3.64 16.03 -8.74
C SER A 108 -4.68 16.98 -8.14
N PRO A 109 -4.77 18.23 -8.63
CA PRO A 109 -5.84 19.16 -8.24
C PRO A 109 -7.26 18.67 -8.62
N LYS A 110 -7.36 17.74 -9.57
CA LYS A 110 -8.63 17.11 -9.97
C LYS A 110 -9.04 15.96 -9.04
N GLY A 111 -8.13 15.47 -8.21
CA GLY A 111 -8.38 14.47 -7.18
C GLY A 111 -8.47 15.10 -5.80
N LEU A 112 -7.69 14.59 -4.84
CA LEU A 112 -7.67 15.12 -3.47
C LEU A 112 -6.64 16.26 -3.28
N GLY A 113 -5.78 16.52 -4.25
CA GLY A 113 -4.68 17.50 -4.11
C GLY A 113 -3.70 17.16 -2.98
N MET A 114 -3.61 15.88 -2.60
CA MET A 114 -2.79 15.44 -1.48
C MET A 114 -1.30 15.51 -1.82
N SER A 115 -0.48 15.99 -0.88
CA SER A 115 0.98 15.97 -1.07
C SER A 115 1.49 14.51 -1.18
N PRO A 116 2.40 14.19 -2.13
CA PRO A 116 3.02 12.88 -2.23
C PRO A 116 3.66 12.39 -0.92
N SER A 117 4.19 13.30 -0.09
CA SER A 117 4.77 12.99 1.22
C SER A 117 3.77 12.45 2.24
N ARG A 118 2.46 12.56 1.95
CA ARG A 118 1.37 11.98 2.76
C ARG A 118 0.97 10.58 2.31
N ILE A 119 1.62 10.07 1.26
CA ILE A 119 1.33 8.75 0.70
C ILE A 119 2.52 7.83 0.98
N THR A 120 2.24 6.62 1.46
CA THR A 120 3.26 5.60 1.70
C THR A 120 2.94 4.35 0.88
N ILE A 121 3.90 3.91 0.07
CA ILE A 121 3.87 2.62 -0.60
C ILE A 121 4.58 1.61 0.30
N SER A 122 3.90 0.53 0.70
CA SER A 122 4.54 -0.59 1.39
C SER A 122 4.90 -1.67 0.38
N THR A 123 6.02 -2.35 0.61
CA THR A 123 6.45 -3.46 -0.25
C THR A 123 7.11 -4.56 0.57
N ALA A 124 6.94 -5.80 0.12
CA ALA A 124 7.69 -6.93 0.63
C ALA A 124 9.18 -6.91 0.21
N GLY A 125 9.59 -5.94 -0.61
CA GLY A 125 10.98 -5.74 -0.97
C GLY A 125 11.35 -6.26 -2.36
N ILE A 126 10.60 -5.96 -3.42
CA ILE A 126 10.92 -6.36 -4.80
C ILE A 126 12.01 -5.42 -5.35
N ALA A 127 13.29 -5.78 -5.16
CA ALA A 127 14.44 -4.90 -5.42
C ALA A 127 14.43 -4.25 -6.81
N LYS A 128 14.05 -4.99 -7.87
CA LYS A 128 13.93 -4.46 -9.23
C LYS A 128 12.91 -3.31 -9.29
N MET A 129 11.78 -3.48 -8.60
CA MET A 129 10.68 -2.49 -8.63
C MET A 129 10.98 -1.30 -7.73
N ILE A 130 11.70 -1.53 -6.63
CA ILE A 130 12.18 -0.45 -5.76
C ILE A 130 13.16 0.45 -6.54
N ARG A 131 14.11 -0.12 -7.29
CA ARG A 131 15.00 0.66 -8.17
C ARG A 131 14.22 1.45 -9.20
N ARG A 132 13.26 0.81 -9.86
CA ARG A 132 12.40 1.47 -10.84
C ARG A 132 11.63 2.64 -10.21
N LEU A 133 11.15 2.50 -8.97
CA LEU A 133 10.46 3.57 -8.25
C LEU A 133 11.36 4.80 -8.05
N ALA A 134 12.65 4.55 -7.77
CA ALA A 134 13.67 5.61 -7.66
C ALA A 134 13.99 6.24 -9.01
N ASP A 135 14.17 5.43 -10.06
CA ASP A 135 14.48 5.90 -11.42
C ASP A 135 13.33 6.75 -11.99
N ASP A 136 12.08 6.36 -11.70
CA ASP A 136 10.88 7.10 -12.09
C ASP A 136 10.65 8.37 -11.24
N GLY A 137 11.50 8.64 -10.24
CA GLY A 137 11.48 9.85 -9.41
C GLY A 137 10.22 10.02 -8.55
N VAL A 138 9.61 8.93 -8.13
CA VAL A 138 8.37 8.93 -7.32
C VAL A 138 8.64 9.51 -5.94
N LYS A 139 7.87 10.54 -5.55
CA LYS A 139 8.11 11.34 -4.32
C LYS A 139 7.29 10.87 -3.10
N THR A 140 6.71 9.69 -3.13
CA THR A 140 6.01 9.13 -1.99
C THR A 140 6.98 8.51 -0.99
N ASN A 141 6.50 8.30 0.25
CA ASN A 141 7.26 7.49 1.20
C ASN A 141 7.25 6.01 0.76
N LEU A 142 8.30 5.29 1.11
CA LEU A 142 8.42 3.85 0.92
C LEU A 142 8.57 3.16 2.28
N ALA A 143 7.79 2.12 2.54
CA ALA A 143 7.89 1.28 3.72
C ALA A 143 8.29 -0.14 3.31
N LEU A 144 9.35 -0.68 3.91
CA LEU A 144 9.78 -2.06 3.70
C LEU A 144 9.20 -2.98 4.77
N SER A 145 8.44 -3.99 4.34
CA SER A 145 7.96 -5.09 5.18
C SER A 145 9.11 -6.06 5.49
N LEU A 146 9.95 -5.69 6.44
CA LEU A 146 11.17 -6.44 6.78
C LEU A 146 10.88 -7.75 7.54
N HIS A 147 10.05 -7.69 8.59
CA HIS A 147 9.56 -8.76 9.44
C HIS A 147 10.61 -9.63 10.14
N ALA A 148 11.85 -9.70 9.66
CA ALA A 148 12.95 -10.41 10.31
C ALA A 148 14.29 -9.73 10.02
N ALA A 149 15.23 -9.80 10.98
CA ALA A 149 16.53 -9.15 10.90
C ALA A 149 17.57 -9.97 10.10
N ASN A 150 17.28 -11.23 9.77
CA ASN A 150 18.17 -12.09 9.00
C ASN A 150 17.42 -12.91 7.96
N ASP A 151 18.12 -13.30 6.89
CA ASP A 151 17.54 -13.98 5.74
C ASP A 151 16.93 -15.35 6.10
N GLY A 152 17.53 -16.11 7.01
CA GLY A 152 17.03 -17.41 7.42
C GLY A 152 15.60 -17.32 7.96
N LYS A 153 15.39 -16.48 8.98
CA LYS A 153 14.05 -16.23 9.55
C LYS A 153 13.10 -15.61 8.57
N ARG A 154 13.58 -14.69 7.70
CA ARG A 154 12.75 -14.04 6.71
C ARG A 154 12.26 -15.05 5.67
N ASN A 155 13.12 -15.96 5.18
CA ASN A 155 12.76 -17.02 4.24
C ASN A 155 11.67 -17.94 4.78
N GLU A 156 11.70 -18.22 6.09
CA GLU A 156 10.71 -19.07 6.75
C GLU A 156 9.29 -18.48 6.65
N ILE A 157 9.14 -17.15 6.73
CA ILE A 157 7.85 -16.47 6.81
C ILE A 157 7.47 -15.73 5.54
N MET A 158 8.45 -15.37 4.69
CA MET A 158 8.27 -14.64 3.43
C MET A 158 9.00 -15.37 2.29
N PRO A 159 8.32 -16.24 1.54
CA PRO A 159 8.95 -17.03 0.46
C PRO A 159 9.61 -16.20 -0.64
N ILE A 160 9.18 -14.93 -0.84
CA ILE A 160 9.78 -14.02 -1.82
C ILE A 160 11.26 -13.71 -1.53
N ASN A 161 11.73 -13.91 -0.29
CA ASN A 161 13.10 -13.56 0.10
C ASN A 161 14.17 -14.45 -0.56
N ASP A 162 13.82 -15.62 -1.09
CA ASP A 162 14.76 -16.51 -1.79
C ASP A 162 15.45 -15.87 -3.00
N GLY A 163 14.86 -14.80 -3.57
CA GLY A 163 15.44 -14.00 -4.66
C GLY A 163 16.14 -12.72 -4.21
N MET A 164 16.06 -12.34 -2.92
CA MET A 164 16.52 -11.05 -2.43
C MET A 164 17.07 -11.12 -1.01
N LYS A 165 18.35 -10.79 -0.84
CA LYS A 165 18.99 -10.79 0.49
C LYS A 165 18.63 -9.49 1.23
N THR A 166 18.20 -9.64 2.49
CA THR A 166 17.82 -8.55 3.41
C THR A 166 18.78 -7.36 3.39
N GLN A 167 20.08 -7.64 3.32
CA GLN A 167 21.12 -6.60 3.31
C GLN A 167 21.12 -5.76 2.04
N ARG A 168 20.74 -6.33 0.89
CA ARG A 168 20.57 -5.59 -0.39
C ARG A 168 19.34 -4.69 -0.36
N GLU A 169 18.26 -5.12 0.29
CA GLU A 169 17.03 -4.33 0.42
C GLU A 169 17.23 -3.14 1.33
N ILE A 170 17.89 -3.31 2.48
CA ILE A 170 18.24 -2.21 3.39
C ILE A 170 19.13 -1.18 2.69
N SER A 171 20.11 -1.62 1.91
CA SER A 171 20.98 -0.75 1.12
C SER A 171 20.21 0.06 0.07
N LEU A 172 19.23 -0.58 -0.62
CA LEU A 172 18.37 0.09 -1.60
C LEU A 172 17.42 1.09 -0.92
N TYR A 173 16.87 0.74 0.24
CA TYR A 173 16.02 1.63 1.04
C TYR A 173 16.79 2.91 1.45
N THR A 174 18.03 2.75 1.87
CA THR A 174 18.91 3.88 2.24
C THR A 174 19.20 4.82 1.05
N ILE A 175 19.22 4.29 -0.18
CA ILE A 175 19.42 5.10 -1.40
C ILE A 175 18.17 5.93 -1.73
N ILE A 176 16.97 5.39 -1.49
CA ILE A 176 15.70 6.04 -1.85
C ILE A 176 15.24 7.02 -0.78
N CYS A 177 15.55 6.76 0.49
CA CYS A 177 15.16 7.59 1.63
C CYS A 177 16.23 8.63 2.00
N LYS A 178 17.18 8.96 1.12
CA LYS A 178 18.06 10.12 1.36
C LYS A 178 17.25 11.41 1.25
N PRO A 179 17.39 12.31 2.23
CA PRO A 179 16.74 13.62 2.26
C PRO A 179 17.13 14.49 1.05
#